data_fa2c48928131b18d92476bb206e8fd53
#
_entry.id   fa2c48928131b18d92476bb206e8fd53
#
_cell.length_a   1.000
_cell.length_b   1.000
_cell.length_c   1.000
_cell.angle_alpha   90.00
_cell.angle_beta   90.00
_cell.angle_gamma   90.00
#
_symmetry.space_group_name_H-M   'P 1'
#
loop_
_entity.id
_entity.type
_entity.pdbx_description
1 polymer ?
#
loop_
_entity_poly.entity_id
_entity_poly.type
_entity_poly.pdbx_seq_one_letter_code
_entity_poly.pdbx_strand_id
1 'polypeptide(L)'
;MAKGSRSKTSATPATRKKHAAASAAKRGEASEPKAQPAAPKPGKPNAPGQPKKKLSKKERKALAKKKAWVPPPKPPKQAPYPLDSMGLASLLPPDLVVLLRKALKKDIITRVRTLESLLAWIQGRPQEAHETLSVEERCEAIALMLPCWVYLFPRLALTPSQRIRQLTLQVHDAILAFPMPPPDASCVRDELLSYTHMASILGFWAVLSHDTSRTVTRLGMQVWKTYVAWHEPNVQPTKLSLYEYTHVLVDHLRPILLSPMPAAALAQMTPSLQITPASADGTELQAKNRDDAHVDENAEEVNGRLVAGALAVLHGLLETAAEELMPELDAFFESAQLWSALLSREALRDDDEQAHGASSPVTRQRAWSLLALLWRIDAACVDRHKDTILPLSLIHISE
;
A
#
# COMPACT_ATOMS: atom_id res chain seq x y z
N MET A 1 -56.12 -24.06 7.26
CA MET A 1 -56.32 -22.72 6.70
C MET A 1 -55.77 -21.69 7.68
N ALA A 2 -54.61 -21.12 7.40
CA ALA A 2 -54.08 -20.00 8.18
C ALA A 2 -53.51 -18.97 7.19
N LYS A 3 -54.08 -17.75 7.21
CA LYS A 3 -53.75 -16.64 6.33
C LYS A 3 -52.47 -15.97 6.80
N GLY A 4 -51.47 -15.91 5.95
CA GLY A 4 -50.22 -15.16 6.18
C GLY A 4 -50.42 -13.65 6.24
N SER A 5 -49.98 -13.04 7.31
CA SER A 5 -49.92 -11.60 7.51
C SER A 5 -48.69 -11.03 6.79
N ARG A 6 -48.88 -10.14 5.79
CA ARG A 6 -47.80 -9.34 5.18
C ARG A 6 -47.45 -8.20 6.11
N SER A 7 -46.24 -8.22 6.65
CA SER A 7 -45.62 -7.10 7.37
C SER A 7 -45.37 -5.93 6.42
N LYS A 8 -46.02 -4.79 6.65
CA LYS A 8 -45.74 -3.51 5.99
C LYS A 8 -44.57 -2.85 6.71
N THR A 9 -43.39 -2.83 6.11
CA THR A 9 -42.28 -2.03 6.59
C THR A 9 -42.60 -0.54 6.46
N SER A 10 -42.84 0.12 7.58
CA SER A 10 -43.04 1.57 7.61
C SER A 10 -41.69 2.28 7.52
N ALA A 11 -41.51 3.14 6.53
CA ALA A 11 -40.34 4.00 6.41
C ALA A 11 -40.29 5.00 7.60
N THR A 12 -39.09 5.15 8.18
CA THR A 12 -38.88 6.05 9.31
C THR A 12 -39.14 7.53 8.95
N PRO A 13 -39.53 8.40 9.90
CA PRO A 13 -39.85 9.83 9.67
C PRO A 13 -38.71 10.62 8.99
N ALA A 14 -37.45 10.22 9.22
CA ALA A 14 -36.27 10.85 8.61
C ALA A 14 -36.20 10.62 7.08
N THR A 15 -36.58 9.45 6.60
CA THR A 15 -36.59 9.11 5.17
C THR A 15 -37.68 9.91 4.43
N ARG A 16 -38.84 10.12 5.05
CA ARG A 16 -39.92 10.95 4.49
C ARG A 16 -39.51 12.42 4.34
N LYS A 17 -38.77 12.96 5.32
CA LYS A 17 -38.30 14.36 5.27
C LYS A 17 -37.28 14.60 4.14
N LYS A 18 -36.43 13.61 3.88
CA LYS A 18 -35.42 13.69 2.79
C LYS A 18 -36.06 13.64 1.40
N HIS A 19 -37.09 12.85 1.20
CA HIS A 19 -37.84 12.80 -0.07
C HIS A 19 -38.71 14.04 -0.30
N ALA A 20 -39.27 14.65 0.75
CA ALA A 20 -40.00 15.89 0.64
C ALA A 20 -39.11 17.09 0.25
N ALA A 21 -37.89 17.18 0.81
CA ALA A 21 -36.91 18.21 0.46
C ALA A 21 -36.41 18.07 -0.99
N ALA A 22 -36.21 16.85 -1.46
CA ALA A 22 -35.81 16.59 -2.87
C ALA A 22 -36.92 16.92 -3.88
N SER A 23 -38.19 16.78 -3.49
CA SER A 23 -39.34 17.13 -4.34
C SER A 23 -39.58 18.65 -4.39
N ALA A 24 -39.31 19.39 -3.32
CA ALA A 24 -39.42 20.85 -3.26
C ALA A 24 -38.33 21.51 -4.16
N ALA A 25 -37.11 21.02 -4.10
CA ALA A 25 -36.01 21.48 -4.97
C ALA A 25 -36.30 21.31 -6.47
N LYS A 26 -37.12 20.32 -6.84
CA LYS A 26 -37.51 20.07 -8.24
C LYS A 26 -38.63 20.98 -8.73
N ARG A 27 -39.39 21.65 -7.85
CA ARG A 27 -40.52 22.53 -8.21
C ARG A 27 -40.17 24.01 -8.38
N GLY A 28 -38.90 24.42 -8.19
CA GLY A 28 -38.44 25.76 -8.57
C GLY A 28 -39.04 26.92 -7.73
N GLU A 29 -39.55 26.67 -6.55
CA GLU A 29 -40.00 27.73 -5.63
C GLU A 29 -38.81 28.18 -4.78
N ALA A 30 -38.04 29.14 -5.33
CA ALA A 30 -37.03 29.87 -4.58
C ALA A 30 -37.64 31.15 -4.03
N SER A 31 -37.76 31.25 -2.72
CA SER A 31 -37.99 32.51 -2.03
C SER A 31 -36.68 33.29 -1.95
N GLU A 32 -36.70 34.52 -2.50
CA GLU A 32 -35.57 35.46 -2.48
C GLU A 32 -35.23 35.92 -1.05
N PRO A 33 -33.96 35.99 -0.65
CA PRO A 33 -33.55 36.75 0.52
C PRO A 33 -33.24 38.19 0.14
N LYS A 34 -33.85 39.14 0.83
CA LYS A 34 -33.63 40.60 0.76
C LYS A 34 -32.15 40.93 1.00
N ALA A 35 -31.55 41.64 0.04
CA ALA A 35 -30.22 42.23 0.17
C ALA A 35 -30.24 43.51 0.98
N GLN A 36 -29.31 43.67 1.91
CA GLN A 36 -28.92 44.94 2.52
C GLN A 36 -27.84 45.63 1.70
N PRO A 37 -27.82 46.98 1.56
CA PRO A 37 -26.87 47.67 0.72
C PRO A 37 -25.51 47.91 1.40
N ALA A 38 -24.43 47.52 0.76
CA ALA A 38 -23.08 47.83 1.17
C ALA A 38 -22.57 49.12 0.47
N ALA A 39 -21.81 49.95 1.20
CA ALA A 39 -21.27 51.22 0.83
C ALA A 39 -20.22 51.20 -0.29
N PRO A 40 -20.02 52.31 -1.03
CA PRO A 40 -19.15 52.31 -2.24
C PRO A 40 -17.65 52.52 -1.90
N LYS A 41 -16.78 51.76 -2.58
CA LYS A 41 -15.35 52.01 -2.61
C LYS A 41 -14.95 52.83 -3.85
N PRO A 42 -13.95 53.74 -3.76
CA PRO A 42 -13.58 54.68 -4.81
C PRO A 42 -12.87 54.03 -6.02
N GLY A 43 -13.19 54.56 -7.19
CA GLY A 43 -12.79 54.02 -8.49
C GLY A 43 -11.33 54.29 -8.89
N LYS A 44 -10.81 53.41 -9.72
CA LYS A 44 -9.61 53.61 -10.56
C LYS A 44 -10.05 53.94 -12.02
N PRO A 45 -9.31 54.78 -12.74
CA PRO A 45 -9.73 55.31 -14.05
C PRO A 45 -9.64 54.26 -15.14
N ASN A 46 -10.69 54.22 -15.98
CA ASN A 46 -10.82 53.38 -17.15
C ASN A 46 -10.04 53.93 -18.34
N ALA A 47 -9.27 53.06 -19.00
CA ALA A 47 -8.83 53.23 -20.39
C ALA A 47 -9.98 52.90 -21.36
N PRO A 48 -10.10 53.54 -22.55
CA PRO A 48 -11.23 53.37 -23.45
C PRO A 48 -11.24 52.00 -24.11
N GLY A 49 -12.19 51.16 -23.67
CA GLY A 49 -12.38 49.81 -24.17
C GLY A 49 -13.17 49.78 -25.47
N GLN A 50 -12.67 49.03 -26.45
CA GLN A 50 -13.40 48.64 -27.64
C GLN A 50 -14.73 47.95 -27.31
N PRO A 51 -15.81 48.13 -28.08
CA PRO A 51 -17.11 47.52 -27.81
C PRO A 51 -17.03 46.02 -28.01
N LYS A 52 -17.12 45.25 -26.90
CA LYS A 52 -17.24 43.78 -26.94
C LYS A 52 -18.48 43.39 -27.71
N LYS A 53 -18.36 42.92 -28.97
CA LYS A 53 -19.46 42.35 -29.76
C LYS A 53 -20.14 41.27 -28.95
N LYS A 54 -21.41 41.48 -28.59
CA LYS A 54 -22.26 40.47 -27.94
C LYS A 54 -22.46 39.32 -28.94
N LEU A 55 -21.83 38.18 -28.69
CA LEU A 55 -22.00 36.95 -29.47
C LEU A 55 -23.49 36.59 -29.56
N SER A 56 -23.96 36.30 -30.76
CA SER A 56 -25.34 35.91 -31.02
C SER A 56 -25.70 34.61 -30.29
N LYS A 57 -26.98 34.39 -29.99
CA LYS A 57 -27.49 33.18 -29.33
C LYS A 57 -27.07 31.90 -30.08
N LYS A 58 -26.90 32.00 -31.40
CA LYS A 58 -26.46 30.93 -32.31
C LYS A 58 -24.96 30.60 -32.13
N GLU A 59 -24.12 31.65 -31.97
CA GLU A 59 -22.67 31.50 -31.73
C GLU A 59 -22.38 30.98 -30.33
N ARG A 60 -23.15 31.43 -29.30
CA ARG A 60 -23.05 30.84 -27.93
C ARG A 60 -23.41 29.35 -27.92
N LYS A 61 -24.45 28.96 -28.70
CA LYS A 61 -24.86 27.56 -28.83
C LYS A 61 -23.84 26.73 -29.64
N ALA A 62 -23.15 27.34 -30.61
CA ALA A 62 -22.07 26.71 -31.38
C ALA A 62 -20.77 26.56 -30.53
N LEU A 63 -20.45 27.56 -29.68
CA LEU A 63 -19.34 27.49 -28.74
C LEU A 63 -19.60 26.47 -27.60
N ALA A 64 -20.85 26.38 -27.12
CA ALA A 64 -21.25 25.35 -26.15
C ALA A 64 -21.20 23.92 -26.73
N LYS A 65 -21.51 23.78 -28.05
CA LYS A 65 -21.32 22.51 -28.77
C LYS A 65 -19.85 22.17 -29.05
N LYS A 66 -18.96 23.19 -29.14
CA LYS A 66 -17.51 22.99 -29.34
C LYS A 66 -16.77 22.63 -28.05
N LYS A 67 -17.35 22.82 -26.85
CA LYS A 67 -16.93 22.07 -25.67
C LYS A 67 -17.48 20.65 -25.78
N ALA A 68 -17.00 19.94 -26.81
CA ALA A 68 -17.25 18.51 -26.93
C ALA A 68 -16.85 17.87 -25.59
N TRP A 69 -17.80 17.16 -24.99
CA TRP A 69 -17.49 16.28 -23.86
C TRP A 69 -16.31 15.39 -24.26
N VAL A 70 -15.16 15.70 -23.71
CA VAL A 70 -13.99 14.81 -23.81
C VAL A 70 -14.25 13.71 -22.80
N PRO A 71 -14.44 12.46 -23.24
CA PRO A 71 -14.61 11.37 -22.29
C PRO A 71 -13.41 11.37 -21.34
N PRO A 72 -13.61 11.20 -20.05
CA PRO A 72 -12.50 11.11 -19.10
C PRO A 72 -11.49 10.09 -19.62
N PRO A 73 -10.18 10.35 -19.47
CA PRO A 73 -9.17 9.41 -19.90
C PRO A 73 -9.49 8.04 -19.34
N LYS A 74 -9.47 7.02 -20.19
CA LYS A 74 -9.72 5.65 -19.75
C LYS A 74 -8.76 5.36 -18.58
N PRO A 75 -9.26 4.87 -17.45
CA PRO A 75 -8.40 4.53 -16.34
C PRO A 75 -7.29 3.58 -16.83
N PRO A 76 -6.05 3.73 -16.34
CA PRO A 76 -4.97 2.82 -16.67
C PRO A 76 -5.45 1.39 -16.40
N LYS A 77 -5.21 0.50 -17.34
CA LYS A 77 -5.60 -0.92 -17.20
C LYS A 77 -4.84 -1.47 -15.99
N GLN A 78 -5.57 -1.86 -14.97
CA GLN A 78 -4.99 -2.62 -13.87
C GLN A 78 -4.39 -3.91 -14.42
N ALA A 79 -3.26 -4.34 -13.86
CA ALA A 79 -2.78 -5.69 -14.13
C ALA A 79 -3.90 -6.68 -13.81
N PRO A 80 -4.27 -7.56 -14.74
CA PRO A 80 -5.36 -8.47 -14.53
C PRO A 80 -5.06 -9.39 -13.36
N TYR A 81 -6.09 -9.65 -12.53
CA TYR A 81 -5.94 -10.55 -11.39
C TYR A 81 -5.72 -11.99 -11.89
N PRO A 82 -4.69 -12.71 -11.41
CA PRO A 82 -4.34 -14.04 -11.92
C PRO A 82 -5.49 -15.05 -11.86
N LEU A 83 -6.34 -14.97 -10.84
CA LEU A 83 -7.51 -15.84 -10.69
C LEU A 83 -8.41 -15.88 -11.94
N ASP A 84 -8.60 -14.69 -12.55
CA ASP A 84 -9.47 -14.57 -13.73
C ASP A 84 -8.66 -14.61 -15.03
N SER A 85 -7.46 -14.01 -15.07
CA SER A 85 -6.65 -13.93 -16.29
C SER A 85 -5.98 -15.26 -16.67
N MET A 86 -5.67 -16.10 -15.69
CA MET A 86 -5.09 -17.44 -15.89
C MET A 86 -6.14 -18.56 -15.84
N GLY A 87 -7.43 -18.21 -15.65
CA GLY A 87 -8.50 -19.19 -15.57
C GLY A 87 -8.48 -20.06 -14.31
N LEU A 88 -7.71 -19.67 -13.28
CA LEU A 88 -7.55 -20.47 -12.05
C LEU A 88 -8.87 -20.67 -11.27
N ALA A 89 -9.85 -19.80 -11.49
CA ALA A 89 -11.15 -19.90 -10.84
C ALA A 89 -11.91 -21.22 -11.17
N SER A 90 -11.59 -21.87 -12.29
CA SER A 90 -12.20 -23.15 -12.67
C SER A 90 -11.43 -24.37 -12.15
N LEU A 91 -10.18 -24.17 -11.70
CA LEU A 91 -9.30 -25.25 -11.23
C LEU A 91 -9.25 -25.33 -9.71
N LEU A 92 -9.49 -24.20 -9.04
CA LEU A 92 -9.41 -24.11 -7.59
C LEU A 92 -10.75 -24.51 -6.91
N PRO A 93 -10.69 -25.03 -5.68
CA PRO A 93 -11.88 -25.26 -4.86
C PRO A 93 -12.75 -23.99 -4.75
N PRO A 94 -14.09 -24.10 -4.87
CA PRO A 94 -15.01 -22.95 -4.89
C PRO A 94 -14.84 -22.04 -3.66
N ASP A 95 -14.64 -22.62 -2.49
CA ASP A 95 -14.44 -21.86 -1.24
C ASP A 95 -13.17 -21.03 -1.30
N LEU A 96 -12.07 -21.59 -1.78
CA LEU A 96 -10.81 -20.86 -1.96
C LEU A 96 -10.95 -19.72 -2.98
N VAL A 97 -11.65 -19.93 -4.09
CA VAL A 97 -11.97 -18.88 -5.07
C VAL A 97 -12.72 -17.73 -4.42
N VAL A 98 -13.70 -18.02 -3.57
CA VAL A 98 -14.46 -16.99 -2.83
C VAL A 98 -13.55 -16.21 -1.88
N LEU A 99 -12.65 -16.89 -1.15
CA LEU A 99 -11.70 -16.24 -0.25
C LEU A 99 -10.73 -15.32 -1.03
N LEU A 100 -10.14 -15.79 -2.13
CA LEU A 100 -9.23 -15.02 -2.95
C LEU A 100 -9.91 -13.76 -3.54
N ARG A 101 -11.16 -13.84 -3.97
CA ARG A 101 -11.93 -12.66 -4.43
C ARG A 101 -12.26 -11.69 -3.30
N LYS A 102 -12.59 -12.20 -2.10
CA LYS A 102 -12.88 -11.34 -0.93
C LYS A 102 -11.64 -10.62 -0.42
N ALA A 103 -10.43 -11.20 -0.56
CA ALA A 103 -9.17 -10.55 -0.18
C ALA A 103 -8.89 -9.24 -0.94
N LEU A 104 -9.48 -9.06 -2.13
CA LEU A 104 -9.40 -7.83 -2.92
C LEU A 104 -10.38 -6.73 -2.47
N LYS A 105 -11.34 -7.02 -1.58
CA LYS A 105 -12.33 -6.04 -1.14
C LYS A 105 -11.66 -4.89 -0.40
N LYS A 106 -12.23 -3.67 -0.52
CA LYS A 106 -11.70 -2.48 0.18
C LYS A 106 -11.99 -2.49 1.68
N ASP A 107 -13.09 -3.14 2.09
CA ASP A 107 -13.52 -3.19 3.47
C ASP A 107 -12.54 -4.01 4.34
N ILE A 108 -12.03 -3.39 5.39
CA ILE A 108 -11.01 -3.92 6.29
C ILE A 108 -11.53 -5.15 7.04
N ILE A 109 -12.74 -5.08 7.56
CA ILE A 109 -13.35 -6.18 8.34
C ILE A 109 -13.50 -7.42 7.45
N THR A 110 -13.96 -7.23 6.21
CA THR A 110 -14.07 -8.33 5.24
C THR A 110 -12.71 -8.93 4.95
N ARG A 111 -11.65 -8.11 4.76
CA ARG A 111 -10.29 -8.62 4.52
C ARG A 111 -9.74 -9.39 5.72
N VAL A 112 -9.90 -8.88 6.93
CA VAL A 112 -9.45 -9.56 8.15
C VAL A 112 -10.09 -10.94 8.25
N ARG A 113 -11.43 -11.02 8.20
CA ARG A 113 -12.17 -12.30 8.24
C ARG A 113 -11.76 -13.24 7.10
N THR A 114 -11.52 -12.70 5.92
CA THR A 114 -11.08 -13.49 4.76
C THR A 114 -9.71 -14.09 4.97
N LEU A 115 -8.74 -13.30 5.48
CA LEU A 115 -7.39 -13.80 5.76
C LEU A 115 -7.39 -14.83 6.91
N GLU A 116 -8.21 -14.63 7.93
CA GLU A 116 -8.40 -15.61 9.01
C GLU A 116 -8.99 -16.92 8.46
N SER A 117 -9.99 -16.83 7.57
CA SER A 117 -10.56 -18.00 6.91
C SER A 117 -9.57 -18.69 5.96
N LEU A 118 -8.76 -17.92 5.23
CA LEU A 118 -7.73 -18.45 4.34
C LEU A 118 -6.64 -19.17 5.14
N LEU A 119 -6.20 -18.59 6.26
CA LEU A 119 -5.26 -19.23 7.17
C LEU A 119 -5.80 -20.57 7.72
N ALA A 120 -7.05 -20.56 8.18
CA ALA A 120 -7.72 -21.78 8.66
C ALA A 120 -7.84 -22.85 7.57
N TRP A 121 -8.16 -22.43 6.33
CA TRP A 121 -8.25 -23.32 5.18
C TRP A 121 -6.89 -23.96 4.84
N ILE A 122 -5.80 -23.19 4.81
CA ILE A 122 -4.44 -23.72 4.58
C ILE A 122 -4.04 -24.70 5.69
N GLN A 123 -4.35 -24.38 6.95
CA GLN A 123 -4.02 -25.23 8.10
C GLN A 123 -4.91 -26.49 8.23
N GLY A 124 -5.92 -26.63 7.36
CA GLY A 124 -6.83 -27.77 7.41
C GLY A 124 -7.73 -27.81 8.64
N ARG A 125 -7.99 -26.65 9.26
CA ARG A 125 -8.94 -26.58 10.37
C ARG A 125 -10.36 -26.73 9.82
N PRO A 126 -11.17 -27.66 10.35
CA PRO A 126 -12.53 -27.84 9.88
C PRO A 126 -13.32 -26.55 10.16
N GLN A 127 -13.70 -25.86 9.09
CA GLN A 127 -14.81 -24.92 9.13
C GLN A 127 -16.07 -25.73 8.87
N GLU A 128 -17.12 -25.47 9.61
CA GLU A 128 -18.39 -26.22 9.64
C GLU A 128 -18.82 -26.70 8.24
N ALA A 129 -18.99 -28.03 8.09
CA ALA A 129 -19.72 -28.72 7.05
C ALA A 129 -19.16 -28.86 5.62
N HIS A 130 -17.86 -28.64 5.37
CA HIS A 130 -17.30 -28.92 4.04
C HIS A 130 -16.47 -30.22 4.03
N GLU A 131 -16.51 -30.95 2.92
CA GLU A 131 -15.69 -32.11 2.67
C GLU A 131 -14.22 -31.80 2.99
N THR A 132 -13.65 -32.57 3.89
CA THR A 132 -12.22 -32.38 4.28
C THR A 132 -11.36 -32.85 3.11
N LEU A 133 -10.83 -31.89 2.34
CA LEU A 133 -9.84 -32.17 1.31
C LEU A 133 -8.66 -32.94 1.92
N SER A 134 -8.14 -33.90 1.20
CA SER A 134 -6.90 -34.58 1.57
C SER A 134 -5.73 -33.57 1.63
N VAL A 135 -4.62 -33.96 2.25
CA VAL A 135 -3.43 -33.13 2.30
C VAL A 135 -2.88 -32.88 0.89
N GLU A 136 -2.94 -33.89 0.03
CA GLU A 136 -2.47 -33.86 -1.35
C GLU A 136 -3.30 -32.87 -2.19
N GLU A 137 -4.65 -32.98 -2.15
CA GLU A 137 -5.54 -32.06 -2.87
C GLU A 137 -5.37 -30.60 -2.39
N ARG A 138 -5.11 -30.43 -1.10
CA ARG A 138 -4.84 -29.09 -0.55
C ARG A 138 -3.49 -28.57 -0.99
N CYS A 139 -2.46 -29.41 -1.04
CA CYS A 139 -1.13 -29.07 -1.58
C CYS A 139 -1.24 -28.57 -3.03
N GLU A 140 -1.94 -29.31 -3.88
CA GLU A 140 -2.16 -28.93 -5.27
C GLU A 140 -2.94 -27.61 -5.39
N ALA A 141 -4.01 -27.44 -4.62
CA ALA A 141 -4.77 -26.20 -4.62
C ALA A 141 -3.96 -24.98 -4.13
N ILE A 142 -3.06 -25.17 -3.13
CA ILE A 142 -2.16 -24.11 -2.67
C ILE A 142 -1.14 -23.79 -3.74
N ALA A 143 -0.52 -24.76 -4.40
CA ALA A 143 0.42 -24.54 -5.49
C ALA A 143 -0.24 -23.75 -6.63
N LEU A 144 -1.44 -24.15 -7.06
CA LEU A 144 -2.22 -23.46 -8.09
C LEU A 144 -2.61 -22.01 -7.69
N MET A 145 -2.79 -21.72 -6.40
CA MET A 145 -3.15 -20.36 -5.97
C MET A 145 -1.94 -19.42 -5.81
N LEU A 146 -0.69 -19.90 -5.86
CA LEU A 146 0.51 -19.08 -5.64
C LEU A 146 0.56 -17.81 -6.50
N PRO A 147 0.23 -17.80 -7.80
CA PRO A 147 0.18 -16.58 -8.59
C PRO A 147 -0.79 -15.54 -8.02
N CYS A 148 -1.92 -15.98 -7.45
CA CYS A 148 -2.89 -15.10 -6.77
C CYS A 148 -2.31 -14.56 -5.47
N TRP A 149 -1.59 -15.37 -4.70
CA TRP A 149 -0.93 -14.94 -3.46
C TRP A 149 0.17 -13.92 -3.74
N VAL A 150 1.02 -14.16 -4.71
CA VAL A 150 2.07 -13.22 -5.17
C VAL A 150 1.48 -11.88 -5.60
N TYR A 151 0.32 -11.89 -6.25
CA TYR A 151 -0.40 -10.66 -6.60
C TYR A 151 -0.99 -9.94 -5.39
N LEU A 152 -1.50 -10.67 -4.40
CA LEU A 152 -2.15 -10.11 -3.21
C LEU A 152 -1.14 -9.61 -2.18
N PHE A 153 0.00 -10.29 -2.02
CA PHE A 153 0.97 -10.02 -0.96
C PHE A 153 1.42 -8.55 -0.90
N PRO A 154 1.87 -7.89 -2.00
CA PRO A 154 2.23 -6.47 -1.98
C PRO A 154 1.08 -5.57 -1.51
N ARG A 155 -0.14 -5.83 -1.96
CA ARG A 155 -1.34 -5.06 -1.59
C ARG A 155 -1.65 -5.15 -0.10
N LEU A 156 -1.50 -6.34 0.46
CA LEU A 156 -1.77 -6.61 1.87
C LEU A 156 -0.64 -6.07 2.77
N ALA A 157 0.61 -6.17 2.34
CA ALA A 157 1.78 -5.63 3.03
C ALA A 157 1.74 -4.10 3.17
N LEU A 158 1.21 -3.39 2.16
CA LEU A 158 1.07 -1.93 2.17
C LEU A 158 -0.17 -1.42 2.91
N THR A 159 -1.06 -2.31 3.36
CA THR A 159 -2.30 -1.89 4.04
C THR A 159 -1.99 -1.13 5.33
N PRO A 160 -2.72 -0.02 5.63
CA PRO A 160 -2.60 0.71 6.89
C PRO A 160 -2.90 -0.13 8.12
N SER A 161 -3.80 -1.12 8.00
CA SER A 161 -4.24 -1.96 9.11
C SER A 161 -3.13 -2.93 9.56
N GLN A 162 -2.66 -2.76 10.79
CA GLN A 162 -1.70 -3.67 11.44
C GLN A 162 -2.17 -5.13 11.46
N ARG A 163 -3.48 -5.35 11.73
CA ARG A 163 -4.06 -6.69 11.79
C ARG A 163 -3.96 -7.41 10.45
N ILE A 164 -4.20 -6.70 9.34
CA ILE A 164 -4.07 -7.28 8.00
C ILE A 164 -2.62 -7.66 7.73
N ARG A 165 -1.65 -6.78 8.04
CA ARG A 165 -0.22 -7.08 7.86
C ARG A 165 0.23 -8.31 8.67
N GLN A 166 -0.25 -8.42 9.91
CA GLN A 166 0.02 -9.58 10.76
C GLN A 166 -0.55 -10.87 10.15
N LEU A 167 -1.82 -10.84 9.71
CA LEU A 167 -2.46 -12.00 9.07
C LEU A 167 -1.79 -12.35 7.74
N THR A 168 -1.31 -11.36 6.98
CA THR A 168 -0.56 -11.59 5.74
C THR A 168 0.69 -12.42 6.00
N LEU A 169 1.46 -12.08 7.05
CA LEU A 169 2.63 -12.86 7.45
C LEU A 169 2.25 -14.25 7.96
N GLN A 170 1.15 -14.38 8.71
CA GLN A 170 0.69 -15.70 9.18
C GLN A 170 0.26 -16.60 8.03
N VAL A 171 -0.43 -16.07 7.02
CA VAL A 171 -0.79 -16.81 5.82
C VAL A 171 0.47 -17.19 5.02
N HIS A 172 1.42 -16.25 4.89
CA HIS A 172 2.68 -16.50 4.19
C HIS A 172 3.50 -17.60 4.89
N ASP A 173 3.62 -17.54 6.20
CA ASP A 173 4.25 -18.59 7.02
C ASP A 173 3.55 -19.93 6.86
N ALA A 174 2.22 -19.97 6.89
CA ALA A 174 1.46 -21.20 6.71
C ALA A 174 1.64 -21.84 5.32
N ILE A 175 1.81 -21.04 4.27
CA ILE A 175 2.13 -21.53 2.91
C ILE A 175 3.55 -22.12 2.90
N LEU A 176 4.53 -21.42 3.47
CA LEU A 176 5.92 -21.86 3.54
C LEU A 176 6.10 -23.10 4.43
N ALA A 177 5.33 -23.17 5.52
CA ALA A 177 5.36 -24.30 6.46
C ALA A 177 4.45 -25.46 6.04
N PHE A 178 3.79 -25.37 4.88
CA PHE A 178 2.88 -26.43 4.44
C PHE A 178 3.63 -27.77 4.33
N PRO A 179 3.03 -28.88 4.81
CA PRO A 179 3.70 -30.19 4.79
C PRO A 179 4.21 -30.56 3.41
N MET A 180 5.38 -31.18 3.37
CA MET A 180 5.96 -31.72 2.13
C MET A 180 4.99 -32.76 1.55
N PRO A 181 4.70 -32.68 0.25
CA PRO A 181 3.90 -33.68 -0.43
C PRO A 181 4.68 -35.01 -0.56
N PRO A 182 4.04 -36.09 -1.01
CA PRO A 182 4.71 -37.30 -1.42
C PRO A 182 5.86 -37.00 -2.39
N PRO A 183 6.89 -37.90 -2.50
CA PRO A 183 8.13 -37.64 -3.21
C PRO A 183 7.98 -37.24 -4.69
N ASP A 184 6.83 -37.53 -5.31
CA ASP A 184 6.56 -37.24 -6.72
C ASP A 184 5.79 -35.93 -6.97
N ALA A 185 5.42 -35.20 -5.92
CA ALA A 185 4.69 -33.94 -6.04
C ALA A 185 5.56 -32.72 -5.82
N SER A 186 5.26 -31.59 -6.50
CA SER A 186 5.98 -30.34 -6.31
C SER A 186 5.76 -29.78 -4.91
N CYS A 187 6.83 -29.31 -4.25
CA CYS A 187 6.75 -28.69 -2.94
C CYS A 187 6.26 -27.25 -3.08
N VAL A 188 5.13 -26.91 -2.43
CA VAL A 188 4.57 -25.54 -2.41
C VAL A 188 5.61 -24.50 -1.99
N ARG A 189 6.47 -24.85 -1.03
CA ARG A 189 7.55 -23.98 -0.54
C ARG A 189 8.56 -23.68 -1.64
N ASP A 190 9.06 -24.71 -2.32
CA ASP A 190 10.09 -24.54 -3.35
C ASP A 190 9.55 -23.74 -4.53
N GLU A 191 8.28 -23.93 -4.87
CA GLU A 191 7.61 -23.15 -5.90
C GLU A 191 7.44 -21.68 -5.47
N LEU A 192 7.01 -21.40 -4.23
CA LEU A 192 6.90 -20.04 -3.71
C LEU A 192 8.28 -19.37 -3.60
N LEU A 193 9.33 -20.08 -3.20
CA LEU A 193 10.71 -19.58 -3.13
C LEU A 193 11.40 -19.51 -4.49
N SER A 194 10.74 -19.93 -5.58
CA SER A 194 11.28 -19.82 -6.93
C SER A 194 11.51 -18.35 -7.33
N TYR A 195 12.48 -18.12 -8.22
CA TYR A 195 12.80 -16.76 -8.69
C TYR A 195 11.59 -16.01 -9.23
N THR A 196 10.71 -16.67 -9.98
CA THR A 196 9.54 -16.07 -10.59
C THR A 196 8.61 -15.40 -9.55
N HIS A 197 8.42 -16.05 -8.39
CA HIS A 197 7.56 -15.55 -7.33
C HIS A 197 8.29 -14.57 -6.41
N MET A 198 9.53 -14.93 -6.04
CA MET A 198 10.34 -14.11 -5.11
C MET A 198 10.68 -12.74 -5.68
N ALA A 199 11.04 -12.61 -6.94
CA ALA A 199 11.31 -11.32 -7.58
C ALA A 199 10.15 -10.32 -7.39
N SER A 200 8.92 -10.80 -7.24
CA SER A 200 7.73 -9.95 -7.09
C SER A 200 7.39 -9.60 -5.63
N ILE A 201 7.80 -10.41 -4.65
CA ILE A 201 7.35 -10.25 -3.27
C ILE A 201 8.47 -10.03 -2.25
N LEU A 202 9.71 -10.37 -2.58
CA LEU A 202 10.82 -10.39 -1.63
C LEU A 202 11.09 -9.03 -0.99
N GLY A 203 11.07 -7.95 -1.77
CA GLY A 203 11.26 -6.59 -1.25
C GLY A 203 10.16 -6.18 -0.27
N PHE A 204 8.91 -6.51 -0.57
CA PHE A 204 7.78 -6.27 0.35
C PHE A 204 7.88 -7.13 1.61
N TRP A 205 8.30 -8.38 1.48
CA TRP A 205 8.51 -9.27 2.62
C TRP A 205 9.64 -8.77 3.52
N ALA A 206 10.77 -8.36 2.96
CA ALA A 206 11.90 -7.79 3.70
C ALA A 206 11.47 -6.55 4.50
N VAL A 207 10.83 -5.56 3.83
CA VAL A 207 10.34 -4.34 4.48
C VAL A 207 9.30 -4.64 5.55
N LEU A 208 8.38 -5.56 5.30
CA LEU A 208 7.35 -5.98 6.26
C LEU A 208 7.95 -6.69 7.48
N SER A 209 9.06 -7.43 7.31
CA SER A 209 9.80 -8.06 8.40
C SER A 209 10.46 -7.05 9.33
N HIS A 210 10.60 -5.79 8.90
CA HIS A 210 11.09 -4.67 9.67
C HIS A 210 10.02 -3.60 9.92
N ASP A 211 8.74 -4.00 10.03
CA ASP A 211 7.62 -3.10 10.33
C ASP A 211 7.86 -2.26 11.60
N THR A 212 7.19 -1.12 11.73
CA THR A 212 7.23 -0.30 12.96
C THR A 212 6.43 -0.92 14.10
N SER A 213 5.44 -1.76 13.78
CA SER A 213 4.67 -2.50 14.77
C SER A 213 5.47 -3.68 15.33
N ARG A 214 5.69 -3.70 16.63
CA ARG A 214 6.45 -4.75 17.33
C ARG A 214 5.90 -6.17 17.10
N THR A 215 4.59 -6.32 16.99
CA THR A 215 3.96 -7.63 16.76
C THR A 215 4.19 -8.13 15.33
N VAL A 216 4.09 -7.24 14.35
CA VAL A 216 4.35 -7.55 12.94
C VAL A 216 5.83 -7.87 12.73
N THR A 217 6.73 -7.02 13.25
CA THR A 217 8.19 -7.23 13.16
C THR A 217 8.62 -8.55 13.76
N ARG A 218 8.13 -8.88 14.98
CA ARG A 218 8.51 -10.15 15.63
C ARG A 218 8.13 -11.35 14.76
N LEU A 219 6.91 -11.37 14.23
CA LEU A 219 6.45 -12.43 13.37
C LEU A 219 7.21 -12.44 12.04
N GLY A 220 7.35 -11.28 11.39
CA GLY A 220 8.07 -11.14 10.14
C GLY A 220 9.51 -11.60 10.22
N MET A 221 10.24 -11.19 11.26
CA MET A 221 11.62 -11.61 11.50
C MET A 221 11.74 -13.11 11.81
N GLN A 222 10.75 -13.67 12.50
CA GLN A 222 10.71 -15.13 12.72
C GLN A 222 10.60 -15.88 11.40
N VAL A 223 9.63 -15.51 10.54
CA VAL A 223 9.41 -16.13 9.23
C VAL A 223 10.63 -15.91 8.33
N TRP A 224 11.17 -14.67 8.30
CA TRP A 224 12.39 -14.36 7.54
C TRP A 224 13.56 -15.25 7.92
N LYS A 225 13.93 -15.33 9.20
CA LYS A 225 15.05 -16.15 9.69
C LYS A 225 14.88 -17.64 9.41
N THR A 226 13.63 -18.10 9.37
CA THR A 226 13.36 -19.52 9.10
C THR A 226 13.60 -19.89 7.65
N TYR A 227 13.20 -19.02 6.71
CA TYR A 227 13.14 -19.35 5.29
C TYR A 227 14.13 -18.58 4.41
N VAL A 228 14.88 -17.64 4.95
CA VAL A 228 15.82 -16.80 4.20
C VAL A 228 17.21 -16.89 4.80
N ALA A 229 18.22 -17.02 3.96
CA ALA A 229 19.62 -17.04 4.34
C ALA A 229 20.44 -16.08 3.47
N TRP A 230 21.48 -15.46 4.07
CA TRP A 230 22.44 -14.64 3.36
C TRP A 230 23.75 -15.39 3.22
N HIS A 231 24.35 -15.39 2.02
CA HIS A 231 25.68 -15.96 1.72
C HIS A 231 25.94 -17.42 2.13
N GLU A 232 24.94 -18.25 2.29
CA GLU A 232 25.16 -19.66 2.55
C GLU A 232 25.33 -20.42 1.21
N PRO A 233 26.55 -20.85 0.82
CA PRO A 233 26.80 -21.53 -0.46
C PRO A 233 26.14 -22.93 -0.54
N ASN A 234 25.81 -23.52 0.59
CA ASN A 234 25.11 -24.82 0.72
C ASN A 234 23.77 -24.60 1.44
N VAL A 235 22.91 -23.74 0.88
CA VAL A 235 21.58 -23.48 1.45
C VAL A 235 20.79 -24.77 1.46
N GLN A 236 20.23 -25.11 2.63
CA GLN A 236 19.25 -26.19 2.71
C GLN A 236 18.08 -25.87 1.78
N PRO A 237 17.48 -26.89 1.11
CA PRO A 237 16.37 -26.69 0.19
C PRO A 237 15.13 -26.00 0.81
N THR A 238 15.16 -25.76 2.12
CA THR A 238 14.13 -25.06 2.87
C THR A 238 14.33 -23.55 2.98
N LYS A 239 15.47 -23.01 2.51
CA LYS A 239 15.81 -21.59 2.64
C LYS A 239 16.12 -20.96 1.29
N LEU A 240 15.65 -19.72 1.13
CA LEU A 240 15.97 -18.86 -0.01
C LEU A 240 17.36 -18.24 0.20
N SER A 241 18.27 -18.39 -0.77
CA SER A 241 19.53 -17.63 -0.78
C SER A 241 19.29 -16.22 -1.30
N LEU A 242 19.74 -15.19 -0.57
CA LEU A 242 19.59 -13.79 -0.98
C LEU A 242 20.64 -13.37 -2.02
N TYR A 243 21.69 -14.15 -2.26
CA TYR A 243 22.74 -13.77 -3.19
C TYR A 243 22.22 -13.39 -4.58
N GLU A 244 21.33 -14.22 -5.12
CA GLU A 244 20.73 -14.01 -6.45
C GLU A 244 19.72 -12.87 -6.50
N TYR A 245 19.24 -12.41 -5.33
CA TYR A 245 18.17 -11.44 -5.21
C TYR A 245 18.62 -10.07 -4.70
N THR A 246 19.92 -9.85 -4.54
CA THR A 246 20.45 -8.59 -4.03
C THR A 246 19.97 -7.40 -4.84
N HIS A 247 20.08 -7.49 -6.18
CA HIS A 247 19.61 -6.44 -7.08
C HIS A 247 18.08 -6.20 -6.97
N VAL A 248 17.29 -7.27 -6.78
CA VAL A 248 15.83 -7.16 -6.58
C VAL A 248 15.52 -6.38 -5.30
N LEU A 249 16.26 -6.62 -4.23
CA LEU A 249 16.11 -5.88 -2.98
C LEU A 249 16.53 -4.42 -3.15
N VAL A 250 17.67 -4.14 -3.75
CA VAL A 250 18.16 -2.77 -4.01
C VAL A 250 17.16 -2.00 -4.88
N ASP A 251 16.66 -2.60 -5.96
CA ASP A 251 15.66 -1.97 -6.83
C ASP A 251 14.35 -1.69 -6.10
N HIS A 252 13.96 -2.56 -5.16
CA HIS A 252 12.78 -2.34 -4.34
C HIS A 252 12.97 -1.23 -3.31
N LEU A 253 14.16 -1.09 -2.73
CA LEU A 253 14.48 -0.03 -1.77
C LEU A 253 14.55 1.35 -2.41
N ARG A 254 14.96 1.44 -3.66
CA ARG A 254 15.14 2.69 -4.40
C ARG A 254 13.89 3.60 -4.39
N PRO A 255 12.70 3.15 -4.81
CA PRO A 255 11.50 3.99 -4.79
C PRO A 255 11.05 4.36 -3.38
N ILE A 256 11.44 3.59 -2.36
CA ILE A 256 11.07 3.87 -0.96
C ILE A 256 11.98 4.95 -0.37
N LEU A 257 13.29 4.85 -0.58
CA LEU A 257 14.27 5.69 0.08
C LEU A 257 14.57 6.98 -0.69
N LEU A 258 14.41 6.98 -2.03
CA LEU A 258 14.74 8.13 -2.86
C LEU A 258 13.52 8.93 -3.33
N SER A 259 12.31 8.52 -2.97
CA SER A 259 11.08 9.25 -3.31
C SER A 259 10.48 9.93 -2.08
N PRO A 260 10.02 11.18 -2.19
CA PRO A 260 9.29 11.84 -1.11
C PRO A 260 7.94 11.16 -0.80
N MET A 261 7.42 10.37 -1.74
CA MET A 261 6.14 9.65 -1.63
C MET A 261 6.32 8.14 -1.85
N PRO A 262 6.94 7.40 -0.91
CA PRO A 262 7.29 5.99 -1.05
C PRO A 262 6.15 5.07 -1.51
N ALA A 263 4.99 5.16 -0.89
CA ALA A 263 3.84 4.32 -1.24
C ALA A 263 3.35 4.56 -2.67
N ALA A 264 3.36 5.83 -3.13
CA ALA A 264 2.97 6.19 -4.49
C ALA A 264 4.02 5.71 -5.52
N ALA A 265 5.32 5.82 -5.20
CA ALA A 265 6.41 5.35 -6.04
C ALA A 265 6.36 3.82 -6.21
N LEU A 266 6.17 3.07 -5.12
CA LEU A 266 5.96 1.63 -5.17
C LEU A 266 4.73 1.24 -6.01
N ALA A 267 3.62 1.98 -5.87
CA ALA A 267 2.41 1.72 -6.64
C ALA A 267 2.60 1.90 -8.15
N GLN A 268 3.48 2.81 -8.57
CA GLN A 268 3.82 2.99 -9.99
C GLN A 268 4.67 1.85 -10.55
N MET A 269 5.60 1.32 -9.77
CA MET A 269 6.52 0.27 -10.19
C MET A 269 5.91 -1.14 -10.12
N THR A 270 4.94 -1.34 -9.23
CA THR A 270 4.35 -2.66 -8.99
C THR A 270 3.02 -2.79 -9.71
N PRO A 271 2.92 -3.61 -10.77
CA PRO A 271 1.69 -3.72 -11.57
C PRO A 271 0.43 -4.07 -10.75
N SER A 272 0.59 -4.93 -9.73
CA SER A 272 -0.52 -5.30 -8.85
C SER A 272 -1.03 -4.14 -7.98
N LEU A 273 -0.24 -3.10 -7.77
CA LEU A 273 -0.58 -1.93 -6.95
C LEU A 273 -1.12 -0.75 -7.75
N GLN A 274 -1.03 -0.77 -9.09
CA GLN A 274 -1.57 0.28 -9.94
C GLN A 274 -3.08 0.38 -9.69
N ILE A 275 -3.41 1.27 -8.74
CA ILE A 275 -4.78 1.62 -8.43
C ILE A 275 -5.19 2.65 -9.48
N THR A 276 -6.29 2.43 -10.17
CA THR A 276 -7.02 3.51 -10.83
C THR A 276 -7.11 4.66 -9.84
N PRO A 277 -6.72 5.90 -10.17
CA PRO A 277 -7.04 7.02 -9.32
C PRO A 277 -8.55 6.94 -9.09
N ALA A 278 -8.95 6.50 -7.91
CA ALA A 278 -10.32 6.65 -7.47
C ALA A 278 -10.58 8.14 -7.66
N SER A 279 -11.61 8.45 -8.45
CA SER A 279 -12.08 9.79 -8.71
C SER A 279 -11.76 10.69 -7.53
N ALA A 280 -11.15 11.85 -7.81
CA ALA A 280 -10.79 12.88 -6.84
C ALA A 280 -12.03 13.50 -6.13
N ASP A 281 -13.14 12.80 -6.09
CA ASP A 281 -14.25 13.03 -5.20
C ASP A 281 -13.84 12.53 -3.82
N GLY A 282 -13.29 13.48 -3.05
CA GLY A 282 -12.93 13.35 -1.64
C GLY A 282 -14.13 13.06 -0.71
N THR A 283 -14.89 12.04 -1.04
CA THR A 283 -15.79 11.39 -0.12
C THR A 283 -15.03 10.26 0.56
N GLU A 284 -14.15 10.65 1.47
CA GLU A 284 -13.79 9.82 2.60
C GLU A 284 -15.09 9.42 3.30
N LEU A 285 -15.58 8.24 2.95
CA LEU A 285 -16.50 7.53 3.82
C LEU A 285 -15.71 7.17 5.09
N GLN A 286 -15.62 8.15 6.01
CA GLN A 286 -15.31 7.88 7.40
C GLN A 286 -16.33 6.84 7.88
N ALA A 287 -15.94 5.58 7.85
CA ALA A 287 -16.67 4.51 8.50
C ALA A 287 -16.65 4.81 10.02
N LYS A 288 -17.68 5.49 10.47
CA LYS A 288 -18.03 5.62 11.88
C LYS A 288 -18.49 4.27 12.42
N ASN A 289 -17.55 3.39 12.67
CA ASN A 289 -17.75 2.27 13.61
C ASN A 289 -16.59 2.29 14.60
N ARG A 290 -16.85 2.94 15.73
CA ARG A 290 -15.96 3.28 16.82
C ARG A 290 -15.96 2.20 17.92
N ASP A 291 -15.89 0.93 17.64
CA ASP A 291 -15.85 -0.06 18.72
C ASP A 291 -14.69 -1.07 18.66
N ASP A 292 -13.89 -1.09 17.61
CA ASP A 292 -12.61 -1.83 17.62
C ASP A 292 -11.45 -0.83 17.47
N ALA A 293 -10.65 -0.70 18.54
CA ALA A 293 -9.53 0.24 18.68
C ALA A 293 -8.31 -0.11 17.79
N HIS A 294 -8.52 -0.38 16.52
CA HIS A 294 -7.47 -0.41 15.52
C HIS A 294 -7.44 0.93 14.80
N VAL A 295 -6.58 1.81 15.29
CA VAL A 295 -6.25 3.06 14.60
C VAL A 295 -5.56 2.67 13.30
N ASP A 296 -6.24 2.84 12.16
CA ASP A 296 -5.61 2.68 10.85
C ASP A 296 -4.61 3.82 10.65
N GLU A 297 -3.41 3.47 10.16
CA GLU A 297 -2.36 4.43 9.83
C GLU A 297 -2.85 5.43 8.76
N ASN A 298 -2.48 6.68 8.90
CA ASN A 298 -2.65 7.68 7.85
C ASN A 298 -1.57 7.52 6.77
N ALA A 299 -1.65 8.29 5.66
CA ALA A 299 -0.71 8.17 4.55
C ALA A 299 0.74 8.50 4.93
N GLU A 300 0.95 9.44 5.85
CA GLU A 300 2.26 9.84 6.36
C GLU A 300 2.86 8.71 7.22
N GLU A 301 2.07 8.10 8.09
CA GLU A 301 2.47 6.96 8.91
C GLU A 301 2.83 5.73 8.06
N VAL A 302 2.06 5.47 6.98
CA VAL A 302 2.39 4.40 6.02
C VAL A 302 3.73 4.67 5.34
N ASN A 303 3.97 5.90 4.87
CA ASN A 303 5.24 6.27 4.25
C ASN A 303 6.39 6.16 5.25
N GLY A 304 6.24 6.70 6.47
CA GLY A 304 7.24 6.59 7.54
C GLY A 304 7.58 5.16 7.90
N ARG A 305 6.57 4.27 7.96
CA ARG A 305 6.76 2.83 8.19
C ARG A 305 7.56 2.17 7.06
N LEU A 306 7.23 2.48 5.81
CA LEU A 306 7.95 1.94 4.65
C LEU A 306 9.41 2.36 4.66
N VAL A 307 9.69 3.64 4.89
CA VAL A 307 11.06 4.17 4.98
C VAL A 307 11.81 3.53 6.15
N ALA A 308 11.18 3.44 7.32
CA ALA A 308 11.79 2.78 8.47
C ALA A 308 12.14 1.31 8.16
N GLY A 309 11.23 0.56 7.54
CA GLY A 309 11.48 -0.80 7.11
C GLY A 309 12.63 -0.89 6.10
N ALA A 310 12.62 -0.04 5.08
CA ALA A 310 13.65 -0.01 4.04
C ALA A 310 15.05 0.34 4.59
N LEU A 311 15.14 1.29 5.53
CA LEU A 311 16.41 1.61 6.22
C LEU A 311 16.95 0.42 7.00
N ALA A 312 16.09 -0.33 7.65
CA ALA A 312 16.52 -1.54 8.38
C ALA A 312 16.97 -2.66 7.44
N VAL A 313 16.31 -2.83 6.29
CA VAL A 313 16.75 -3.77 5.25
C VAL A 313 18.09 -3.35 4.68
N LEU A 314 18.27 -2.07 4.32
CA LEU A 314 19.54 -1.53 3.82
C LEU A 314 20.67 -1.70 4.82
N HIS A 315 20.40 -1.44 6.11
CA HIS A 315 21.36 -1.68 7.18
C HIS A 315 21.78 -3.16 7.25
N GLY A 316 20.81 -4.09 7.23
CA GLY A 316 21.11 -5.53 7.23
C GLY A 316 21.89 -6.00 6.01
N LEU A 317 21.61 -5.45 4.82
CA LEU A 317 22.36 -5.73 3.59
C LEU A 317 23.82 -5.29 3.73
N LEU A 318 24.06 -4.09 4.26
CA LEU A 318 25.41 -3.58 4.49
C LEU A 318 26.16 -4.35 5.61
N GLU A 319 25.48 -4.85 6.63
CA GLU A 319 26.13 -5.67 7.66
C GLU A 319 26.65 -7.00 7.10
N THR A 320 26.00 -7.53 6.06
CA THR A 320 26.27 -8.88 5.55
C THR A 320 27.07 -8.90 4.26
N ALA A 321 26.98 -7.86 3.43
CA ALA A 321 27.55 -7.86 2.08
C ALA A 321 28.07 -6.48 1.66
N ALA A 322 28.68 -5.72 2.55
CA ALA A 322 29.13 -4.36 2.27
C ALA A 322 30.05 -4.25 1.07
N GLU A 323 31.08 -5.13 0.98
CA GLU A 323 32.09 -5.05 -0.07
C GLU A 323 31.49 -5.20 -1.49
N GLU A 324 30.46 -6.04 -1.62
CA GLU A 324 29.81 -6.30 -2.91
C GLU A 324 28.79 -5.22 -3.27
N LEU A 325 28.12 -4.64 -2.26
CA LEU A 325 27.00 -3.75 -2.46
C LEU A 325 27.36 -2.28 -2.51
N MET A 326 28.48 -1.86 -1.89
CA MET A 326 28.87 -0.47 -1.82
C MET A 326 28.89 0.25 -3.19
N PRO A 327 29.40 -0.34 -4.29
CA PRO A 327 29.39 0.30 -5.59
C PRO A 327 27.97 0.58 -6.14
N GLU A 328 27.00 -0.32 -5.85
CA GLU A 328 25.62 -0.18 -6.30
C GLU A 328 24.84 0.83 -5.42
N LEU A 329 25.26 0.99 -4.17
CA LEU A 329 24.59 1.82 -3.18
C LEU A 329 25.12 3.25 -3.13
N ASP A 330 26.22 3.57 -3.79
CA ASP A 330 26.81 4.92 -3.74
C ASP A 330 25.80 6.00 -4.18
N ALA A 331 24.99 5.71 -5.21
CA ALA A 331 23.92 6.59 -5.66
C ALA A 331 22.79 6.80 -4.62
N PHE A 332 22.60 5.89 -3.67
CA PHE A 332 21.66 6.09 -2.55
C PHE A 332 22.20 7.13 -1.59
N PHE A 333 23.50 7.08 -1.29
CA PHE A 333 24.15 7.97 -0.31
C PHE A 333 24.31 9.39 -0.83
N GLU A 334 24.32 9.60 -2.15
CA GLU A 334 24.25 10.93 -2.77
C GLU A 334 22.90 11.63 -2.57
N SER A 335 21.84 10.87 -2.29
CA SER A 335 20.48 11.40 -2.23
C SER A 335 20.20 12.14 -0.93
N ALA A 336 19.93 13.45 -1.02
CA ALA A 336 19.45 14.25 0.10
C ALA A 336 18.12 13.70 0.67
N GLN A 337 17.27 13.07 -0.16
CA GLN A 337 16.02 12.49 0.28
C GLN A 337 16.23 11.32 1.25
N LEU A 338 17.22 10.45 1.02
CA LEU A 338 17.59 9.41 1.99
C LEU A 338 17.92 10.01 3.36
N TRP A 339 18.81 11.01 3.37
CA TRP A 339 19.29 11.62 4.60
C TRP A 339 18.27 12.55 5.27
N SER A 340 17.23 12.98 4.56
CA SER A 340 16.08 13.65 5.19
C SER A 340 15.44 12.83 6.31
N ALA A 341 15.67 11.50 6.32
CA ALA A 341 15.26 10.61 7.39
C ALA A 341 15.92 10.91 8.75
N LEU A 342 17.01 11.66 8.79
CA LEU A 342 17.65 12.13 10.03
C LEU A 342 16.90 13.29 10.68
N LEU A 343 16.09 14.05 9.93
CA LEU A 343 15.45 15.28 10.39
C LEU A 343 14.26 15.01 11.28
N SER A 344 14.09 15.83 12.32
CA SER A 344 12.85 15.90 13.09
C SER A 344 11.91 16.95 12.50
N ARG A 345 10.64 16.92 12.92
CA ARG A 345 9.64 17.90 12.47
C ARG A 345 10.01 19.33 12.90
N GLU A 346 10.63 19.48 14.06
CA GLU A 346 11.07 20.77 14.60
C GLU A 346 12.27 21.35 13.81
N ALA A 347 13.06 20.48 13.19
CA ALA A 347 14.23 20.87 12.40
C ALA A 347 13.89 21.20 10.94
N LEU A 348 12.64 20.98 10.51
CA LEU A 348 12.22 21.28 9.15
C LEU A 348 12.08 22.79 8.94
N ARG A 349 12.57 23.27 7.80
CA ARG A 349 12.22 24.59 7.27
C ARG A 349 10.91 24.47 6.49
N ASP A 350 10.24 25.60 6.27
CA ASP A 350 8.93 25.65 5.58
C ASP A 350 8.94 24.97 4.19
N ASP A 351 10.12 24.82 3.57
CA ASP A 351 10.31 24.18 2.26
C ASP A 351 10.49 22.64 2.33
N ASP A 352 10.69 22.07 3.53
CA ASP A 352 11.08 20.67 3.73
C ASP A 352 9.90 19.76 4.16
N GLU A 353 8.68 20.09 3.77
CA GLU A 353 7.44 19.38 4.19
C GLU A 353 7.47 17.86 3.97
N GLN A 354 8.38 17.34 3.15
CA GLN A 354 8.41 15.93 2.71
C GLN A 354 9.60 15.13 3.26
N ALA A 355 10.20 15.55 4.36
CA ALA A 355 11.29 14.80 4.97
C ALA A 355 10.82 13.48 5.58
N HIS A 356 11.53 12.39 5.27
CA HIS A 356 11.21 11.03 5.71
C HIS A 356 11.17 10.85 7.24
N GLY A 357 12.00 11.58 7.97
CA GLY A 357 12.10 11.49 9.43
C GLY A 357 11.11 12.35 10.19
N ALA A 358 10.33 13.22 9.51
CA ALA A 358 9.53 14.27 10.13
C ALA A 358 8.54 13.76 11.18
N SER A 359 7.85 12.66 10.90
CA SER A 359 6.78 12.14 11.74
C SER A 359 7.14 10.89 12.54
N SER A 360 8.29 10.24 12.25
CA SER A 360 8.62 8.94 12.82
C SER A 360 9.95 8.91 13.58
N PRO A 361 9.95 8.85 14.93
CA PRO A 361 11.17 8.62 15.71
C PRO A 361 11.91 7.35 15.34
N VAL A 362 11.18 6.29 14.97
CA VAL A 362 11.76 5.00 14.55
C VAL A 362 12.55 5.16 13.25
N THR A 363 12.03 5.94 12.30
CA THR A 363 12.72 6.24 11.04
C THR A 363 14.05 6.96 11.32
N ARG A 364 14.02 8.00 12.17
CA ARG A 364 15.25 8.72 12.56
C ARG A 364 16.28 7.83 13.24
N GLN A 365 15.85 7.02 14.20
CA GLN A 365 16.74 6.07 14.87
C GLN A 365 17.42 5.12 13.88
N ARG A 366 16.68 4.57 12.91
CA ARG A 366 17.23 3.67 11.89
C ARG A 366 18.16 4.39 10.93
N ALA A 367 17.86 5.64 10.57
CA ALA A 367 18.74 6.47 9.75
C ALA A 367 20.08 6.77 10.46
N TRP A 368 20.06 7.11 11.74
CA TRP A 368 21.26 7.28 12.56
C TRP A 368 22.06 5.97 12.69
N SER A 369 21.39 4.83 12.86
CA SER A 369 22.04 3.52 12.90
C SER A 369 22.72 3.19 11.57
N LEU A 370 22.06 3.49 10.45
CA LEU A 370 22.61 3.32 9.11
C LEU A 370 23.85 4.19 8.90
N LEU A 371 23.79 5.47 9.28
CA LEU A 371 24.93 6.40 9.17
C LEU A 371 26.11 5.92 10.01
N ALA A 372 25.87 5.48 11.23
CA ALA A 372 26.91 4.94 12.12
C ALA A 372 27.54 3.65 11.57
N LEU A 373 26.74 2.77 10.93
CA LEU A 373 27.22 1.58 10.26
C LEU A 373 28.10 1.97 9.05
N LEU A 374 27.61 2.87 8.22
CA LEU A 374 28.33 3.35 7.03
C LEU A 374 29.68 3.97 7.40
N TRP A 375 29.72 4.80 8.45
CA TRP A 375 30.96 5.35 8.99
C TRP A 375 31.95 4.25 9.41
N ARG A 376 31.47 3.17 9.99
CA ARG A 376 32.30 2.04 10.43
C ARG A 376 32.85 1.21 9.28
N ILE A 377 32.06 1.05 8.20
CA ILE A 377 32.41 0.21 7.03
C ILE A 377 33.32 1.01 6.09
N ASP A 378 32.92 2.22 5.74
CA ASP A 378 33.64 3.09 4.80
C ASP A 378 33.48 4.58 5.22
N ALA A 379 34.39 5.04 6.08
CA ALA A 379 34.44 6.44 6.49
C ALA A 379 34.66 7.38 5.29
N ALA A 380 35.40 6.95 4.25
CA ALA A 380 35.62 7.74 3.06
C ALA A 380 34.35 7.96 2.25
N CYS A 381 33.42 7.01 2.25
CA CYS A 381 32.08 7.18 1.68
C CYS A 381 31.34 8.32 2.39
N VAL A 382 31.32 8.32 3.73
CA VAL A 382 30.67 9.40 4.50
C VAL A 382 31.33 10.74 4.23
N ASP A 383 32.67 10.80 4.11
CA ASP A 383 33.39 12.02 3.77
C ASP A 383 33.08 12.52 2.35
N ARG A 384 32.88 11.62 1.38
CA ARG A 384 32.45 12.01 0.01
C ARG A 384 31.08 12.68 0.01
N HIS A 385 30.17 12.20 0.84
CA HIS A 385 28.77 12.67 0.90
C HIS A 385 28.50 13.67 2.04
N LYS A 386 29.53 14.12 2.74
CA LYS A 386 29.41 15.01 3.91
C LYS A 386 28.60 16.27 3.63
N ASP A 387 28.74 16.88 2.44
CA ASP A 387 28.02 18.10 2.08
C ASP A 387 26.49 17.87 1.96
N THR A 388 26.07 16.63 1.74
CA THR A 388 24.66 16.23 1.76
C THR A 388 24.20 15.87 3.18
N ILE A 389 25.04 15.20 3.97
CA ILE A 389 24.72 14.65 5.29
C ILE A 389 24.84 15.71 6.40
N LEU A 390 25.93 16.48 6.41
CA LEU A 390 26.25 17.42 7.52
C LEU A 390 25.21 18.53 7.72
N PRO A 391 24.67 19.19 6.68
CA PRO A 391 23.66 20.23 6.88
C PRO A 391 22.44 19.71 7.63
N LEU A 392 22.13 18.41 7.46
CA LEU A 392 20.99 17.73 8.08
C LEU A 392 21.29 17.26 9.52
N SER A 393 22.58 16.95 9.83
CA SER A 393 22.98 16.46 11.15
C SER A 393 23.30 17.60 12.13
N LEU A 394 23.83 18.74 11.67
CA LEU A 394 24.23 19.87 12.52
C LEU A 394 23.04 20.62 13.15
N ILE A 395 21.85 20.50 12.56
CA ILE A 395 20.62 21.10 13.09
C ILE A 395 20.28 20.50 14.48
N HIS A 396 20.68 19.25 14.76
CA HIS A 396 20.40 18.58 16.03
C HIS A 396 21.47 18.73 17.13
N ILE A 397 22.66 19.26 16.80
CA ILE A 397 23.75 19.40 17.79
C ILE A 397 23.69 20.76 18.48
N SER A 398 22.90 21.70 17.96
CA SER A 398 22.77 23.07 18.50
C SER A 398 21.62 23.26 19.49
N GLU A 399 20.85 22.20 19.82
CA GLU A 399 19.87 22.13 20.90
C GLU A 399 20.36 21.23 22.06
#